data_f64f5d7364e9a73c690d3db3066f5077
#
_entry.id   f64f5d7364e9a73c690d3db3066f5077
#
_cell.length_a   1.000
_cell.length_b   1.000
_cell.length_c   1.000
_cell.angle_alpha   90.00
_cell.angle_beta   90.00
_cell.angle_gamma   90.00
#
_symmetry.space_group_name_H-M   'P 1'
#
loop_
_entity.id
_entity.type
_entity.pdbx_description
1 polymer ?
#
loop_
_entity_poly.entity_id
_entity_poly.type
_entity_poly.pdbx_seq_one_letter_code
_entity_poly.pdbx_strand_id
1 'polypeptide(L)'
;MLVKVLQWTTVCCFVTLTVLPLLYAIARLESVTGINSVVAVQNFFTTQSSLQALKFTLLEATISTIATVIIGLPIAWCLGRYNWKNIKFLRAILAVPFVTPSIVVAMGFLMLIDVGGPLTAIGIDLRLETGIVGEFANVTNWENPGHFIALIAAHVWFNISLIMRFVEPT
;
A
#
# COMPACT_ATOMS: atom_id res chain seq x y z
N MET A 1 -4.60 18.14 -35.84
CA MET A 1 -5.99 17.85 -35.44
C MET A 1 -6.13 16.40 -34.96
N LEU A 2 -5.62 15.44 -35.69
CA LEU A 2 -5.67 14.00 -35.36
C LEU A 2 -5.08 13.64 -33.96
N VAL A 3 -3.93 14.21 -33.59
CA VAL A 3 -3.26 13.96 -32.31
C VAL A 3 -4.12 14.41 -31.14
N LYS A 4 -4.77 15.57 -31.23
CA LYS A 4 -5.67 16.05 -30.17
C LYS A 4 -6.91 15.14 -30.01
N VAL A 5 -7.48 14.68 -31.13
CA VAL A 5 -8.61 13.75 -31.11
C VAL A 5 -8.18 12.43 -30.44
N LEU A 6 -7.02 11.88 -30.80
CA LEU A 6 -6.50 10.66 -30.20
C LEU A 6 -6.24 10.81 -28.69
N GLN A 7 -5.68 11.96 -28.26
CA GLN A 7 -5.49 12.25 -26.83
C GLN A 7 -6.81 12.28 -26.07
N TRP A 8 -7.80 12.99 -26.59
CA TRP A 8 -9.11 13.07 -25.94
C TRP A 8 -9.87 11.74 -25.93
N THR A 9 -9.78 10.95 -27.00
CA THR A 9 -10.38 9.60 -27.01
C THR A 9 -9.74 8.68 -25.99
N THR A 10 -8.41 8.72 -25.83
CA THR A 10 -7.69 7.93 -24.82
C THR A 10 -8.12 8.34 -23.41
N VAL A 11 -8.19 9.65 -23.13
CA VAL A 11 -8.62 10.17 -21.83
C VAL A 11 -10.08 9.79 -21.55
N CYS A 12 -10.98 9.97 -22.51
CA CYS A 12 -12.39 9.58 -22.36
C CYS A 12 -12.52 8.07 -22.10
N CYS A 13 -11.79 7.24 -22.85
CA CYS A 13 -11.80 5.79 -22.67
C CYS A 13 -11.32 5.41 -21.27
N PHE A 14 -10.22 6.00 -20.78
CA PHE A 14 -9.69 5.77 -19.44
C PHE A 14 -10.69 6.19 -18.36
N VAL A 15 -11.26 7.39 -18.47
CA VAL A 15 -12.26 7.89 -17.51
C VAL A 15 -13.49 6.99 -17.51
N THR A 16 -13.99 6.57 -18.68
CA THR A 16 -15.14 5.70 -18.80
C THR A 16 -14.86 4.34 -18.15
N LEU A 17 -13.72 3.72 -18.44
CA LEU A 17 -13.33 2.43 -17.86
C LEU A 17 -13.14 2.50 -16.35
N THR A 18 -12.79 3.65 -15.79
CA THR A 18 -12.61 3.83 -14.34
C THR A 18 -13.93 4.17 -13.65
N VAL A 19 -14.71 5.10 -14.20
CA VAL A 19 -15.92 5.63 -13.55
C VAL A 19 -17.12 4.71 -13.74
N LEU A 20 -17.28 4.10 -14.91
CA LEU A 20 -18.44 3.28 -15.22
C LEU A 20 -18.60 2.05 -14.30
N PRO A 21 -17.55 1.28 -13.98
CA PRO A 21 -17.67 0.19 -12.99
C PRO A 21 -18.08 0.67 -11.61
N LEU A 22 -17.57 1.84 -11.16
CA LEU A 22 -17.94 2.44 -9.88
C LEU A 22 -19.41 2.84 -9.84
N LEU A 23 -19.89 3.54 -10.88
CA LEU A 23 -21.30 3.89 -10.99
C LEU A 23 -22.20 2.66 -11.06
N TYR A 24 -21.78 1.64 -11.83
CA TYR A 24 -22.50 0.37 -11.88
C TYR A 24 -22.54 -0.35 -10.53
N ALA A 25 -21.44 -0.36 -9.78
CA ALA A 25 -21.38 -0.94 -8.44
C ALA A 25 -22.33 -0.22 -7.49
N ILE A 26 -22.37 1.12 -7.52
CA ILE A 26 -23.29 1.93 -6.69
C ILE A 26 -24.76 1.64 -7.07
N ALA A 27 -25.08 1.61 -8.37
CA ALA A 27 -26.43 1.32 -8.83
C ALA A 27 -26.88 -0.12 -8.47
N ARG A 28 -25.94 -1.06 -8.49
CA ARG A 28 -26.19 -2.46 -8.12
C ARG A 28 -26.35 -2.65 -6.62
N LEU A 29 -25.75 -1.79 -5.79
CA LEU A 29 -25.81 -1.88 -4.35
C LEU A 29 -27.28 -1.91 -3.87
N GLU A 30 -28.12 -1.04 -4.38
CA GLU A 30 -29.54 -0.94 -4.05
C GLU A 30 -30.31 -2.21 -4.49
N SER A 31 -30.03 -2.73 -5.67
CA SER A 31 -30.70 -3.93 -6.20
C SER A 31 -30.28 -5.22 -5.50
N VAL A 32 -29.07 -5.30 -4.92
CA VAL A 32 -28.56 -6.51 -4.26
C VAL A 32 -28.82 -6.48 -2.76
N THR A 33 -28.70 -5.32 -2.12
CA THR A 33 -28.85 -5.18 -0.66
C THR A 33 -30.26 -4.80 -0.24
N GLY A 34 -31.11 -4.31 -1.16
CA GLY A 34 -32.43 -3.75 -0.85
C GLY A 34 -32.37 -2.43 -0.05
N ILE A 35 -31.15 -1.88 0.15
CA ILE A 35 -30.90 -0.68 0.94
C ILE A 35 -30.60 0.47 -0.02
N ASN A 36 -31.29 1.59 0.14
CA ASN A 36 -31.02 2.80 -0.64
C ASN A 36 -29.55 3.22 -0.49
N SER A 37 -28.90 3.59 -1.59
CA SER A 37 -27.48 3.96 -1.63
C SER A 37 -27.11 5.04 -0.60
N VAL A 38 -28.00 6.00 -0.35
CA VAL A 38 -27.79 7.05 0.67
C VAL A 38 -27.78 6.46 2.08
N VAL A 39 -28.69 5.55 2.37
CA VAL A 39 -28.77 4.85 3.68
C VAL A 39 -27.56 3.94 3.86
N ALA A 40 -27.08 3.28 2.80
CA ALA A 40 -25.88 2.46 2.85
C ALA A 40 -24.62 3.30 3.19
N VAL A 41 -24.49 4.49 2.60
CA VAL A 41 -23.40 5.43 2.92
C VAL A 41 -23.53 5.93 4.37
N GLN A 42 -24.72 6.29 4.83
CA GLN A 42 -24.92 6.69 6.22
C GLN A 42 -24.58 5.56 7.20
N ASN A 43 -25.04 4.34 6.93
CA ASN A 43 -24.71 3.16 7.72
C ASN A 43 -23.20 2.89 7.76
N PHE A 44 -22.49 3.10 6.66
CA PHE A 44 -21.03 2.96 6.63
C PHE A 44 -20.35 3.88 7.66
N PHE A 45 -20.77 5.14 7.75
CA PHE A 45 -20.20 6.10 8.71
C PHE A 45 -20.70 5.95 10.14
N THR A 46 -21.77 5.21 10.37
CA THR A 46 -22.33 4.97 11.72
C THR A 46 -21.94 3.61 12.29
N THR A 47 -21.58 2.66 11.44
CA THR A 47 -21.22 1.30 11.88
C THR A 47 -19.80 1.28 12.46
N GLN A 48 -19.67 0.76 13.69
CA GLN A 48 -18.41 0.69 14.43
C GLN A 48 -17.30 -0.03 13.66
N SER A 49 -17.63 -1.16 13.02
CA SER A 49 -16.65 -1.92 12.21
C SER A 49 -16.12 -1.12 11.00
N SER A 50 -16.98 -0.37 10.32
CA SER A 50 -16.58 0.47 9.19
C SER A 50 -15.68 1.61 9.62
N LEU A 51 -15.97 2.24 10.77
CA LEU A 51 -15.14 3.30 11.34
C LEU A 51 -13.78 2.76 11.79
N GLN A 52 -13.73 1.57 12.37
CA GLN A 52 -12.48 0.90 12.72
C GLN A 52 -11.64 0.60 11.48
N ALA A 53 -12.25 0.05 10.43
CA ALA A 53 -11.57 -0.20 9.16
C ALA A 53 -11.03 1.09 8.54
N LEU A 54 -11.80 2.18 8.56
CA LEU A 54 -11.37 3.48 8.06
C LEU A 54 -10.18 4.03 8.85
N LYS A 55 -10.26 4.01 10.19
CA LYS A 55 -9.15 4.44 11.06
C LYS A 55 -7.89 3.61 10.79
N PHE A 56 -8.02 2.31 10.69
CA PHE A 56 -6.93 1.41 10.38
C PHE A 56 -6.27 1.75 9.05
N THR A 57 -7.06 1.91 7.99
CA THR A 57 -6.56 2.25 6.65
C THR A 57 -5.85 3.60 6.62
N LEU A 58 -6.41 4.62 7.29
CA LEU A 58 -5.78 5.95 7.37
C LEU A 58 -4.47 5.91 8.15
N LEU A 59 -4.43 5.17 9.25
CA LEU A 59 -3.25 5.03 10.08
C LEU A 59 -2.14 4.29 9.32
N GLU A 60 -2.49 3.18 8.68
CA GLU A 60 -1.57 2.38 7.87
C GLU A 60 -1.00 3.21 6.72
N ALA A 61 -1.86 3.87 5.95
CA ALA A 61 -1.45 4.72 4.83
C ALA A 61 -0.53 5.88 5.28
N THR A 62 -0.80 6.47 6.43
CA THR A 62 0.02 7.54 6.98
C THR A 62 1.40 7.03 7.37
N ILE A 63 1.47 5.93 8.11
CA ILE A 63 2.74 5.37 8.58
C ILE A 63 3.56 4.84 7.40
N SER A 64 2.96 4.10 6.47
CA SER A 64 3.66 3.58 5.30
C SER A 64 4.18 4.71 4.41
N THR A 65 3.43 5.80 4.26
CA THR A 65 3.87 6.98 3.52
C THR A 65 5.07 7.66 4.20
N ILE A 66 4.98 7.92 5.50
CA ILE A 66 6.07 8.54 6.27
C ILE A 66 7.33 7.67 6.20
N ALA A 67 7.20 6.37 6.44
CA ALA A 67 8.31 5.43 6.38
C ALA A 67 8.92 5.38 4.97
N THR A 68 8.08 5.37 3.92
CA THR A 68 8.51 5.41 2.53
C THR A 68 9.32 6.67 2.21
N VAL A 69 8.87 7.83 2.68
CA VAL A 69 9.59 9.10 2.46
C VAL A 69 10.92 9.10 3.20
N ILE A 70 10.93 8.69 4.48
CA ILE A 70 12.15 8.67 5.30
C ILE A 70 13.21 7.73 4.71
N ILE A 71 12.81 6.57 4.20
CA ILE A 71 13.74 5.56 3.67
C ILE A 71 14.01 5.81 2.18
N GLY A 72 12.95 6.04 1.40
CA GLY A 72 13.03 6.09 -0.06
C GLY A 72 13.69 7.35 -0.59
N LEU A 73 13.45 8.51 0.04
CA LEU A 73 13.97 9.79 -0.44
C LEU A 73 15.50 9.88 -0.31
N PRO A 74 16.15 9.49 0.80
CA PRO A 74 17.60 9.43 0.88
C PRO A 74 18.22 8.44 -0.11
N ILE A 75 17.60 7.26 -0.30
CA ILE A 75 18.07 6.27 -1.27
C ILE A 75 18.01 6.85 -2.68
N ALA A 76 16.87 7.43 -3.07
CA ALA A 76 16.69 8.05 -4.37
C ALA A 76 17.69 9.18 -4.61
N TRP A 77 17.89 10.04 -3.60
CA TRP A 77 18.88 11.13 -3.67
C TRP A 77 20.30 10.61 -3.84
N CYS A 78 20.70 9.60 -3.08
CA CYS A 78 22.01 8.97 -3.20
C CYS A 78 22.23 8.36 -4.59
N LEU A 79 21.23 7.67 -5.13
CA LEU A 79 21.32 7.03 -6.44
C LEU A 79 21.33 8.03 -7.60
N GLY A 80 20.63 9.17 -7.44
CA GLY A 80 20.65 10.23 -8.46
C GLY A 80 21.93 11.08 -8.44
N ARG A 81 22.61 11.20 -7.29
CA ARG A 81 23.77 12.10 -7.13
C ARG A 81 25.11 11.41 -7.30
N TYR A 82 25.21 10.13 -6.94
CA TYR A 82 26.50 9.42 -6.94
C TYR A 82 26.57 8.38 -8.06
N ASN A 83 27.68 8.38 -8.81
CA ASN A 83 27.99 7.35 -9.81
C ASN A 83 28.53 6.10 -9.13
N TRP A 84 27.65 5.16 -8.81
CA TRP A 84 28.03 3.88 -8.23
C TRP A 84 28.50 2.90 -9.30
N LYS A 85 29.51 2.13 -9.00
CA LYS A 85 30.11 1.16 -9.94
C LYS A 85 29.09 0.13 -10.49
N ASN A 86 28.04 -0.18 -9.72
CA ASN A 86 26.98 -1.13 -10.09
C ASN A 86 25.56 -0.52 -10.05
N ILE A 87 25.43 0.77 -10.38
CA ILE A 87 24.15 1.49 -10.30
C ILE A 87 23.03 0.81 -11.13
N LYS A 88 23.37 0.23 -12.29
CA LYS A 88 22.42 -0.48 -13.15
C LYS A 88 21.84 -1.71 -12.46
N PHE A 89 22.66 -2.46 -11.74
CA PHE A 89 22.21 -3.63 -10.97
C PHE A 89 21.31 -3.22 -9.80
N LEU A 90 21.68 -2.16 -9.09
CA LEU A 90 20.88 -1.64 -7.98
C LEU A 90 19.53 -1.13 -8.46
N ARG A 91 19.48 -0.43 -9.59
CA ARG A 91 18.23 -0.01 -10.25
C ARG A 91 17.36 -1.22 -10.65
N ALA A 92 17.97 -2.28 -11.16
CA ALA A 92 17.25 -3.50 -11.52
C ALA A 92 16.60 -4.15 -10.28
N ILE A 93 17.32 -4.24 -9.15
CA ILE A 93 16.77 -4.76 -7.88
C ILE A 93 15.61 -3.89 -7.40
N LEU A 94 15.75 -2.57 -7.46
CA LEU A 94 14.70 -1.66 -7.01
C LEU A 94 13.47 -1.63 -7.95
N ALA A 95 13.60 -2.16 -9.16
CA ALA A 95 12.47 -2.35 -10.07
C ALA A 95 11.72 -3.67 -9.82
N VAL A 96 12.27 -4.62 -9.06
CA VAL A 96 11.66 -5.93 -8.75
C VAL A 96 10.24 -5.80 -8.18
N PRO A 97 9.94 -4.85 -7.26
CA PRO A 97 8.59 -4.69 -6.73
C PRO A 97 7.50 -4.49 -7.79
N PHE A 98 7.81 -3.84 -8.90
CA PHE A 98 6.84 -3.61 -9.98
C PHE A 98 6.48 -4.87 -10.77
N VAL A 99 7.39 -5.85 -10.79
CA VAL A 99 7.20 -7.10 -11.53
C VAL A 99 6.58 -8.18 -10.64
N THR A 100 6.78 -8.06 -9.32
CA THR A 100 6.32 -9.07 -8.36
C THR A 100 4.84 -8.84 -8.03
N PRO A 101 3.98 -9.88 -8.12
CA PRO A 101 2.60 -9.78 -7.67
C PRO A 101 2.53 -9.38 -6.19
N SER A 102 1.69 -8.39 -5.87
CA SER A 102 1.58 -7.82 -4.50
C SER A 102 1.26 -8.88 -3.44
N ILE A 103 0.45 -9.87 -3.80
CA ILE A 103 0.09 -10.98 -2.90
C ILE A 103 1.31 -11.83 -2.50
N VAL A 104 2.23 -12.08 -3.45
CA VAL A 104 3.47 -12.85 -3.19
C VAL A 104 4.37 -12.09 -2.24
N VAL A 105 4.47 -10.77 -2.40
CA VAL A 105 5.25 -9.91 -1.51
C VAL A 105 4.65 -9.87 -0.11
N ALA A 106 3.35 -9.69 0.00
CA ALA A 106 2.65 -9.70 1.29
C ALA A 106 2.86 -11.03 2.02
N MET A 107 2.71 -12.16 1.32
CA MET A 107 2.97 -13.49 1.87
C MET A 107 4.43 -13.66 2.30
N GLY A 108 5.39 -13.16 1.52
CA GLY A 108 6.81 -13.19 1.86
C GLY A 108 7.12 -12.43 3.15
N PHE A 109 6.56 -11.22 3.31
CA PHE A 109 6.72 -10.45 4.55
C PHE A 109 6.03 -11.11 5.75
N LEU A 110 4.86 -11.70 5.56
CA LEU A 110 4.21 -12.48 6.62
C LEU A 110 5.07 -13.66 7.06
N MET A 111 5.60 -14.45 6.13
CA MET A 111 6.48 -15.58 6.42
C MET A 111 7.79 -15.17 7.11
N LEU A 112 8.31 -13.97 6.82
CA LEU A 112 9.50 -13.44 7.50
C LEU A 112 9.25 -13.19 8.98
N ILE A 113 8.05 -12.75 9.35
CA ILE A 113 7.67 -12.27 10.68
C ILE A 113 6.97 -13.37 11.51
N ASP A 114 6.45 -14.41 10.86
CA ASP A 114 5.64 -15.46 11.49
C ASP A 114 6.45 -16.36 12.45
N VAL A 115 5.72 -17.19 13.22
CA VAL A 115 6.30 -18.21 14.11
C VAL A 115 7.19 -19.16 13.32
N GLY A 116 8.46 -19.28 13.73
CA GLY A 116 9.44 -20.10 13.00
C GLY A 116 9.96 -19.44 11.72
N GLY A 117 9.62 -18.18 11.46
CA GLY A 117 10.20 -17.41 10.37
C GLY A 117 11.66 -17.00 10.62
N PRO A 118 12.38 -16.54 9.60
CA PRO A 118 13.80 -16.17 9.71
C PRO A 118 14.08 -15.11 10.78
N LEU A 119 13.19 -14.14 11.00
CA LEU A 119 13.35 -13.09 12.01
C LEU A 119 13.20 -13.65 13.42
N THR A 120 12.23 -14.50 13.67
CA THR A 120 12.06 -15.17 14.98
C THR A 120 13.21 -16.12 15.27
N ALA A 121 13.79 -16.77 14.26
CA ALA A 121 14.95 -17.66 14.40
C ALA A 121 16.21 -16.90 14.87
N ILE A 122 16.36 -15.61 14.53
CA ILE A 122 17.46 -14.75 15.00
C ILE A 122 17.10 -13.95 16.26
N GLY A 123 15.96 -14.26 16.93
CA GLY A 123 15.53 -13.64 18.16
C GLY A 123 14.76 -12.31 18.01
N ILE A 124 14.40 -11.93 16.79
CA ILE A 124 13.57 -10.73 16.53
C ILE A 124 12.11 -11.17 16.44
N ASP A 125 11.40 -11.09 17.57
CA ASP A 125 9.95 -11.33 17.60
C ASP A 125 9.19 -10.01 17.55
N LEU A 126 8.61 -9.71 16.37
CA LEU A 126 7.80 -8.52 16.13
C LEU A 126 6.33 -8.68 16.56
N ARG A 127 5.97 -9.84 17.11
CA ARG A 127 4.61 -10.15 17.59
C ARG A 127 4.47 -9.96 19.10
N LEU A 128 5.51 -9.49 19.78
CA LEU A 128 5.48 -9.24 21.22
C LEU A 128 4.35 -8.25 21.54
N GLU A 129 3.46 -8.65 22.46
CA GLU A 129 2.36 -7.82 22.96
C GLU A 129 2.84 -6.68 23.88
N THR A 130 4.13 -6.65 24.18
CA THR A 130 4.74 -5.71 25.12
C THR A 130 5.63 -4.69 24.41
N GLY A 131 5.54 -3.43 24.83
CA GLY A 131 6.32 -2.33 24.29
C GLY A 131 5.62 -1.55 23.16
N ILE A 132 6.40 -0.79 22.38
CA ILE A 132 5.88 0.13 21.35
C ILE A 132 4.98 -0.60 20.33
N VAL A 133 5.31 -1.84 19.98
CA VAL A 133 4.53 -2.63 19.03
C VAL A 133 3.20 -3.07 19.66
N GLY A 134 3.19 -3.42 20.95
CA GLY A 134 1.96 -3.76 21.67
C GLY A 134 1.04 -2.56 21.87
N GLU A 135 1.58 -1.38 22.19
CA GLU A 135 0.80 -0.14 22.23
C GLU A 135 0.16 0.17 20.87
N PHE A 136 0.90 -0.05 19.79
CA PHE A 136 0.40 0.13 18.43
C PHE A 136 -0.73 -0.85 18.10
N ALA A 137 -0.63 -2.10 18.51
CA ALA A 137 -1.66 -3.11 18.35
C ALA A 137 -2.95 -2.75 19.10
N ASN A 138 -2.82 -2.23 20.32
CA ASN A 138 -3.95 -1.78 21.13
C ASN A 138 -4.68 -0.58 20.49
N VAL A 139 -3.95 0.36 19.87
CA VAL A 139 -4.54 1.50 19.16
C VAL A 139 -5.30 1.05 17.91
N THR A 140 -4.81 0.01 17.22
CA THR A 140 -5.42 -0.50 15.99
C THR A 140 -6.46 -1.57 16.22
N ASN A 141 -6.63 -2.07 17.46
CA ASN A 141 -7.48 -3.23 17.80
C ASN A 141 -7.10 -4.48 16.98
N TRP A 142 -5.84 -4.67 16.72
CA TRP A 142 -5.34 -5.76 15.90
C TRP A 142 -4.78 -6.88 16.80
N GLU A 143 -5.21 -8.10 16.55
CA GLU A 143 -4.81 -9.27 17.35
C GLU A 143 -3.34 -9.65 17.14
N ASN A 144 -2.72 -9.22 16.03
CA ASN A 144 -1.34 -9.56 15.72
C ASN A 144 -0.56 -8.35 15.14
N PRO A 145 0.24 -7.66 15.96
CA PRO A 145 1.02 -6.50 15.53
C PRO A 145 2.07 -6.83 14.47
N GLY A 146 2.55 -8.07 14.39
CA GLY A 146 3.47 -8.50 13.34
C GLY A 146 2.86 -8.40 11.95
N HIS A 147 1.58 -8.71 11.81
CA HIS A 147 0.89 -8.56 10.52
C HIS A 147 0.81 -7.10 10.06
N PHE A 148 0.65 -6.16 10.98
CA PHE A 148 0.66 -4.73 10.66
C PHE A 148 2.02 -4.27 10.16
N ILE A 149 3.09 -4.70 10.83
CA ILE A 149 4.47 -4.38 10.43
C ILE A 149 4.77 -5.00 9.05
N ALA A 150 4.33 -6.23 8.80
CA ALA A 150 4.48 -6.89 7.50
C ALA A 150 3.78 -6.10 6.38
N LEU A 151 2.57 -5.61 6.64
CA LEU A 151 1.80 -4.80 5.69
C LEU A 151 2.50 -3.48 5.39
N ILE A 152 2.96 -2.76 6.42
CA ILE A 152 3.73 -1.52 6.25
C ILE A 152 5.02 -1.80 5.48
N ALA A 153 5.77 -2.83 5.83
CA ALA A 153 7.01 -3.18 5.15
C ALA A 153 6.78 -3.48 3.66
N ALA A 154 5.72 -4.22 3.33
CA ALA A 154 5.34 -4.49 1.95
C ALA A 154 4.98 -3.20 1.18
N HIS A 155 4.18 -2.30 1.76
CA HIS A 155 3.84 -1.02 1.14
C HIS A 155 5.06 -0.12 0.97
N VAL A 156 5.92 -0.03 1.99
CA VAL A 156 7.17 0.74 1.91
C VAL A 156 8.05 0.19 0.79
N TRP A 157 8.19 -1.12 0.68
CA TRP A 157 9.00 -1.76 -0.35
C TRP A 157 8.49 -1.44 -1.77
N PHE A 158 7.17 -1.49 -2.01
CA PHE A 158 6.57 -1.06 -3.28
C PHE A 158 6.77 0.43 -3.55
N ASN A 159 6.51 1.26 -2.55
CA ASN A 159 6.50 2.71 -2.71
C ASN A 159 7.91 3.31 -2.85
N ILE A 160 8.94 2.69 -2.27
CA ILE A 160 10.36 3.07 -2.51
C ILE A 160 10.66 3.02 -4.00
N SER A 161 10.25 1.96 -4.68
CA SER A 161 10.44 1.81 -6.13
C SER A 161 9.75 2.92 -6.93
N LEU A 162 8.60 3.39 -6.46
CA LEU A 162 7.87 4.52 -7.05
C LEU A 162 8.64 5.83 -6.87
N ILE A 163 9.11 6.14 -5.65
CA ILE A 163 9.90 7.34 -5.36
C ILE A 163 11.16 7.38 -6.23
N MET A 164 11.83 6.24 -6.38
CA MET A 164 13.03 6.14 -7.21
C MET A 164 12.78 6.59 -8.65
N ARG A 165 11.66 6.19 -9.24
CA ARG A 165 11.28 6.58 -10.60
C ARG A 165 11.00 8.07 -10.76
N PHE A 166 10.45 8.72 -9.73
CA PHE A 166 10.10 10.14 -9.79
C PHE A 166 11.25 11.07 -9.43
N VAL A 167 12.16 10.64 -8.57
CA VAL A 167 13.27 11.49 -8.07
C VAL A 167 14.53 11.31 -8.90
N GLU A 168 14.68 10.22 -9.62
CA GLU A 168 15.83 9.97 -10.47
C GLU A 168 15.77 10.87 -11.70
N PRO A 169 16.77 11.77 -11.91
CA PRO A 169 16.84 12.55 -13.13
C PRO A 169 17.06 11.62 -14.32
N THR A 170 16.19 11.76 -15.32
CA THR A 170 16.29 11.09 -16.62
C THR A 170 17.56 11.46 -17.38
#